data_ff67305ea663fc5440c34f164962c225
#
_entry.id   ff67305ea663fc5440c34f164962c225
#
_cell.length_a   1.000
_cell.length_b   1.000
_cell.length_c   1.000
_cell.angle_alpha   90.00
_cell.angle_beta   90.00
_cell.angle_gamma   90.00
#
_symmetry.space_group_name_H-M   'P 1'
#
loop_
_entity.id
_entity.type
_entity.pdbx_description
1 polymer ?
#
loop_
_entity_poly.entity_id
_entity_poly.type
_entity_poly.pdbx_seq_one_letter_code
_entity_poly.pdbx_strand_id
1 'polypeptide(L)'
;MKRIMMVLALAAVAAAPAAAQWLGMPVWNSPKGGTGVTINGDFGMPNANGGKGTAFGFRGSLGLANLQLTAGLSNWKPDGAAESFTSVGGNAAFRIIGGSLLPIALNLQVGAATTGAANAFPSQTRLTAGGGVAVSVPTPGISIEPYLSLTNRWYKFSGVSGTTSNFGWTLGANANFGMLGFHVAYDSESIGGGSAGIIGIGAHIALKAPIGM
;
A
#
# COMPACT_ATOMS: atom_id res chain seq x y z
N MET A 1 -28.17 -0.37 -25.40
CA MET A 1 -27.96 -0.87 -24.03
C MET A 1 -26.52 -1.37 -23.77
N LYS A 2 -25.94 -2.29 -24.57
CA LYS A 2 -24.54 -2.77 -24.36
C LYS A 2 -23.48 -1.65 -24.33
N ARG A 3 -23.60 -0.62 -25.20
CA ARG A 3 -22.65 0.51 -25.21
C ARG A 3 -22.78 1.44 -24.00
N ILE A 4 -23.98 1.62 -23.47
CA ILE A 4 -24.22 2.42 -22.25
C ILE A 4 -23.70 1.66 -21.02
N MET A 5 -23.93 0.36 -20.94
CA MET A 5 -23.34 -0.48 -19.89
C MET A 5 -21.80 -0.48 -19.95
N MET A 6 -21.24 -0.48 -21.15
CA MET A 6 -19.79 -0.41 -21.34
C MET A 6 -19.22 0.95 -20.95
N VAL A 7 -19.93 2.06 -21.22
CA VAL A 7 -19.52 3.41 -20.77
C VAL A 7 -19.69 3.57 -19.27
N LEU A 8 -20.77 3.03 -18.67
CA LEU A 8 -20.95 2.99 -17.22
C LEU A 8 -19.93 2.07 -16.55
N ALA A 9 -19.58 0.93 -17.16
CA ALA A 9 -18.52 0.07 -16.70
C ALA A 9 -17.14 0.75 -16.82
N LEU A 10 -16.87 1.50 -17.91
CA LEU A 10 -15.65 2.30 -18.05
C LEU A 10 -15.60 3.45 -17.04
N ALA A 11 -16.71 4.14 -16.77
CA ALA A 11 -16.79 5.19 -15.75
C ALA A 11 -16.63 4.62 -14.34
N ALA A 12 -17.17 3.43 -14.06
CA ALA A 12 -16.97 2.73 -12.81
C ALA A 12 -15.53 2.19 -12.67
N VAL A 13 -14.89 1.81 -13.79
CA VAL A 13 -13.45 1.44 -13.84
C VAL A 13 -12.55 2.66 -13.60
N ALA A 14 -12.95 3.85 -14.05
CA ALA A 14 -12.26 5.10 -13.71
C ALA A 14 -12.43 5.48 -12.22
N ALA A 15 -13.49 4.98 -11.59
CA ALA A 15 -13.73 5.08 -10.15
C ALA A 15 -13.26 3.84 -9.37
N ALA A 16 -12.56 2.88 -10.02
CA ALA A 16 -11.97 1.77 -9.30
C ALA A 16 -10.98 2.32 -8.24
N PRO A 17 -11.02 1.84 -7.01
CA PRO A 17 -10.24 2.39 -5.92
C PRO A 17 -8.77 2.36 -6.28
N ALA A 18 -8.27 3.55 -6.43
CA ALA A 18 -6.88 3.81 -6.61
C ALA A 18 -6.24 3.62 -5.24
N ALA A 19 -5.77 2.47 -4.93
CA ALA A 19 -5.05 2.25 -3.72
C ALA A 19 -3.71 1.66 -4.05
N ALA A 20 -2.71 2.12 -3.38
CA ALA A 20 -1.41 1.55 -3.08
C ALA A 20 -1.02 0.29 -3.90
N GLN A 21 0.04 -0.33 -3.50
CA GLN A 21 0.57 -1.56 -4.11
C GLN A 21 -0.44 -2.72 -4.15
N TRP A 22 -1.33 -2.82 -3.16
CA TRP A 22 -2.39 -3.84 -3.08
C TRP A 22 -3.75 -3.16 -3.03
N LEU A 23 -4.69 -3.73 -3.76
CA LEU A 23 -6.04 -3.19 -3.87
C LEU A 23 -6.75 -3.15 -2.50
N GLY A 24 -7.39 -2.03 -2.18
CA GLY A 24 -8.08 -1.83 -0.91
C GLY A 24 -7.18 -1.53 0.28
N MET A 25 -5.86 -1.39 0.07
CA MET A 25 -4.87 -1.13 1.13
C MET A 25 -4.17 0.21 0.93
N PRO A 26 -3.78 0.91 2.03
CA PRO A 26 -2.89 2.07 1.94
C PRO A 26 -1.50 1.70 1.41
N VAL A 27 -0.72 2.69 1.02
CA VAL A 27 0.72 2.51 0.80
C VAL A 27 1.41 2.38 2.15
N TRP A 28 1.68 1.15 2.53
CA TRP A 28 2.47 0.89 3.71
C TRP A 28 3.94 1.24 3.46
N ASN A 29 4.51 2.01 4.36
CA ASN A 29 5.91 2.38 4.29
C ASN A 29 6.57 2.37 5.67
N SER A 30 7.85 2.08 5.71
CA SER A 30 8.72 2.24 6.86
C SER A 30 10.02 2.86 6.36
N PRO A 31 10.09 4.20 6.24
CA PRO A 31 11.27 4.89 5.73
C PRO A 31 12.54 4.59 6.51
N LYS A 32 12.44 4.34 7.81
CA LYS A 32 13.57 3.91 8.63
C LYS A 32 14.06 2.51 8.23
N GLY A 33 13.17 1.69 7.69
CA GLY A 33 13.49 0.30 7.34
C GLY A 33 13.87 -0.53 8.56
N GLY A 34 14.60 -1.60 8.33
CA GLY A 34 15.06 -2.51 9.38
C GLY A 34 15.85 -3.65 8.78
N THR A 35 16.40 -4.50 9.66
CA THR A 35 17.07 -5.74 9.27
C THR A 35 16.30 -6.91 9.87
N GLY A 36 15.98 -7.91 9.05
CA GLY A 36 15.23 -9.09 9.47
C GLY A 36 13.99 -9.34 8.64
N VAL A 37 13.15 -10.24 9.11
CA VAL A 37 11.90 -10.63 8.46
C VAL A 37 10.73 -10.06 9.27
N THR A 38 9.75 -9.48 8.59
CA THR A 38 8.52 -9.00 9.20
C THR A 38 7.33 -9.65 8.51
N ILE A 39 6.37 -10.14 9.28
CA ILE A 39 5.11 -10.68 8.79
C ILE A 39 3.99 -9.75 9.27
N ASN A 40 3.14 -9.33 8.34
CA ASN A 40 2.09 -8.34 8.59
C ASN A 40 0.72 -8.91 8.23
N GLY A 41 -0.27 -8.62 9.06
CA GLY A 41 -1.69 -8.76 8.76
C GLY A 41 -2.34 -7.38 8.73
N ASP A 42 -3.07 -7.08 7.67
CA ASP A 42 -3.58 -5.75 7.36
C ASP A 42 -5.09 -5.76 7.15
N PHE A 43 -5.74 -4.67 7.51
CA PHE A 43 -7.15 -4.40 7.26
C PHE A 43 -7.29 -3.01 6.64
N GLY A 44 -8.05 -2.90 5.55
CA GLY A 44 -8.26 -1.66 4.82
C GLY A 44 -9.74 -1.33 4.66
N MET A 45 -10.06 -0.03 4.72
CA MET A 45 -11.41 0.52 4.57
C MET A 45 -11.40 1.64 3.54
N PRO A 46 -11.60 1.34 2.24
CA PRO A 46 -11.79 2.35 1.22
C PRO A 46 -13.05 3.18 1.47
N ASN A 47 -12.98 4.50 1.17
CA ASN A 47 -14.14 5.38 1.21
C ASN A 47 -15.05 5.19 -0.02
N ALA A 48 -16.15 5.95 -0.10
CA ALA A 48 -17.11 5.86 -1.21
C ALA A 48 -16.44 6.07 -2.59
N ASN A 49 -15.55 7.06 -2.71
CA ASN A 49 -14.83 7.34 -3.96
C ASN A 49 -13.78 6.25 -4.27
N GLY A 50 -13.29 5.56 -3.25
CA GLY A 50 -12.41 4.40 -3.35
C GLY A 50 -13.13 3.07 -3.56
N GLY A 51 -14.45 3.10 -3.84
CA GLY A 51 -15.28 1.91 -4.09
C GLY A 51 -15.73 1.20 -2.83
N LYS A 52 -15.82 1.93 -1.72
CA LYS A 52 -16.35 1.49 -0.41
C LYS A 52 -16.35 -0.03 -0.17
N GLY A 53 -15.98 -0.49 0.99
CA GLY A 53 -15.90 -1.91 1.30
C GLY A 53 -14.80 -2.22 2.30
N THR A 54 -14.43 -3.47 2.41
CA THR A 54 -13.38 -3.94 3.32
C THR A 54 -12.33 -4.75 2.59
N ALA A 55 -11.09 -4.63 3.01
CA ALA A 55 -9.99 -5.39 2.47
C ALA A 55 -9.16 -6.04 3.60
N PHE A 56 -8.69 -7.25 3.35
CA PHE A 56 -7.74 -7.96 4.20
C PHE A 56 -6.47 -8.19 3.41
N GLY A 57 -5.33 -8.00 4.06
CA GLY A 57 -4.02 -8.19 3.45
C GLY A 57 -3.07 -9.00 4.32
N PHE A 58 -2.12 -9.61 3.65
CA PHE A 58 -1.01 -10.32 4.29
C PHE A 58 0.27 -9.98 3.54
N ARG A 59 1.31 -9.58 4.27
CA ARG A 59 2.59 -9.18 3.69
C ARG A 59 3.77 -9.77 4.46
N GLY A 60 4.77 -10.22 3.71
CA GLY A 60 6.10 -10.54 4.24
C GLY A 60 7.11 -9.49 3.77
N SER A 61 7.96 -9.01 4.67
CA SER A 61 9.04 -8.07 4.35
C SER A 61 10.38 -8.63 4.78
N LEU A 62 11.39 -8.45 3.94
CA LEU A 62 12.80 -8.75 4.22
C LEU A 62 13.59 -7.45 4.22
N GLY A 63 14.15 -7.11 5.37
CA GLY A 63 15.02 -5.95 5.53
C GLY A 63 16.49 -6.36 5.42
N LEU A 64 17.22 -5.70 4.54
CA LEU A 64 18.65 -5.89 4.27
C LEU A 64 19.35 -4.53 4.38
N ALA A 65 19.73 -4.14 5.58
CA ALA A 65 20.33 -2.84 5.87
C ALA A 65 19.50 -1.65 5.33
N ASN A 66 19.86 -1.11 4.15
CA ASN A 66 19.16 0.01 3.53
C ASN A 66 18.06 -0.42 2.54
N LEU A 67 18.00 -1.68 2.17
CA LEU A 67 17.01 -2.23 1.24
C LEU A 67 15.95 -3.00 2.01
N GLN A 68 14.69 -2.76 1.71
CA GLN A 68 13.56 -3.56 2.17
C GLN A 68 12.80 -4.10 0.95
N LEU A 69 12.59 -5.40 0.93
CA LEU A 69 11.77 -6.08 -0.06
C LEU A 69 10.50 -6.56 0.62
N THR A 70 9.36 -6.32 0.03
CA THR A 70 8.06 -6.74 0.55
C THR A 70 7.29 -7.46 -0.55
N ALA A 71 6.68 -8.58 -0.22
CA ALA A 71 5.72 -9.27 -1.07
C ALA A 71 4.45 -9.54 -0.28
N GLY A 72 3.30 -9.59 -0.95
CA GLY A 72 2.05 -9.79 -0.27
C GLY A 72 0.86 -9.91 -1.19
N LEU A 73 -0.28 -10.07 -0.57
CA LEU A 73 -1.58 -10.16 -1.22
C LEU A 73 -2.62 -9.38 -0.42
N SER A 74 -3.69 -8.96 -1.11
CA SER A 74 -4.89 -8.46 -0.49
C SER A 74 -6.12 -9.05 -1.15
N ASN A 75 -7.19 -9.15 -0.39
CA ASN A 75 -8.52 -9.46 -0.88
C ASN A 75 -9.45 -8.32 -0.47
N TRP A 76 -10.01 -7.63 -1.45
CA TRP A 76 -10.92 -6.51 -1.27
C TRP A 76 -12.32 -6.89 -1.72
N LYS A 77 -13.31 -6.67 -0.86
CA LYS A 77 -14.72 -6.85 -1.16
C LYS A 77 -15.43 -5.50 -1.13
N PRO A 78 -15.85 -4.97 -2.30
CA PRO A 78 -16.69 -3.77 -2.36
C PRO A 78 -18.06 -4.04 -1.74
N ASP A 79 -18.67 -2.99 -1.18
CA ASP A 79 -20.04 -3.07 -0.67
C ASP A 79 -21.01 -3.39 -1.83
N GLY A 80 -21.86 -4.38 -1.62
CA GLY A 80 -22.86 -4.82 -2.62
C GLY A 80 -22.30 -5.63 -3.78
N ALA A 81 -20.98 -5.89 -3.85
CA ALA A 81 -20.40 -6.75 -4.87
C ALA A 81 -20.61 -8.24 -4.55
N ALA A 82 -20.89 -9.05 -5.58
CA ALA A 82 -21.02 -10.50 -5.44
C ALA A 82 -19.65 -11.15 -5.14
N GLU A 83 -18.60 -10.70 -5.82
CA GLU A 83 -17.25 -11.26 -5.78
C GLU A 83 -16.27 -10.28 -5.13
N SER A 84 -15.19 -10.81 -4.58
CA SER A 84 -14.05 -10.03 -4.10
C SER A 84 -12.92 -9.98 -5.14
N PHE A 85 -12.07 -8.98 -5.01
CA PHE A 85 -10.88 -8.81 -5.85
C PHE A 85 -9.64 -9.23 -5.09
N THR A 86 -8.87 -10.15 -5.67
CA THR A 86 -7.56 -10.54 -5.11
C THR A 86 -6.45 -9.82 -5.84
N SER A 87 -5.58 -9.19 -5.09
CA SER A 87 -4.38 -8.50 -5.59
C SER A 87 -3.13 -9.15 -5.01
N VAL A 88 -2.13 -9.39 -5.86
CA VAL A 88 -0.82 -9.93 -5.46
C VAL A 88 0.25 -8.98 -5.96
N GLY A 89 1.27 -8.72 -5.15
CA GLY A 89 2.30 -7.77 -5.55
C GLY A 89 3.49 -7.74 -4.62
N GLY A 90 4.37 -6.78 -4.91
CA GLY A 90 5.57 -6.54 -4.12
C GLY A 90 6.06 -5.11 -4.22
N ASN A 91 6.99 -4.78 -3.32
CA ASN A 91 7.60 -3.46 -3.20
C ASN A 91 9.08 -3.62 -2.84
N ALA A 92 9.89 -2.73 -3.38
CA ALA A 92 11.25 -2.50 -2.94
C ALA A 92 11.38 -1.07 -2.43
N ALA A 93 11.93 -0.89 -1.24
CA ALA A 93 12.20 0.41 -0.65
C ALA A 93 13.68 0.53 -0.31
N PHE A 94 14.31 1.63 -0.70
CA PHE A 94 15.72 1.91 -0.44
C PHE A 94 15.87 3.16 0.41
N ARG A 95 16.42 3.01 1.61
CA ARG A 95 16.69 4.10 2.52
C ARG A 95 17.91 4.90 2.05
N ILE A 96 17.71 6.19 1.78
CA ILE A 96 18.76 7.13 1.36
C ILE A 96 19.41 7.78 2.59
N ILE A 97 18.57 8.24 3.52
CA ILE A 97 18.96 8.94 4.75
C ILE A 97 18.30 8.25 5.93
N GLY A 98 18.99 8.25 7.06
CA GLY A 98 18.48 7.70 8.31
C GLY A 98 19.29 6.48 8.77
N GLY A 99 18.88 5.93 9.88
CA GLY A 99 19.54 4.83 10.55
C GLY A 99 19.28 4.89 12.05
N SER A 100 20.07 4.17 12.85
CA SER A 100 19.93 4.14 14.31
C SER A 100 20.29 5.46 14.98
N LEU A 101 21.13 6.27 14.35
CA LEU A 101 21.66 7.53 14.93
C LEU A 101 20.84 8.76 14.55
N LEU A 102 20.06 8.72 13.46
CA LEU A 102 19.29 9.86 13.00
C LEU A 102 17.80 9.65 13.32
N PRO A 103 17.13 10.67 13.88
CA PRO A 103 15.69 10.60 14.14
C PRO A 103 14.85 10.68 12.86
N ILE A 104 15.44 11.16 11.75
CA ILE A 104 14.76 11.30 10.45
C ILE A 104 15.27 10.23 9.50
N ALA A 105 14.37 9.65 8.74
CA ALA A 105 14.67 8.71 7.67
C ALA A 105 13.98 9.13 6.38
N LEU A 106 14.65 8.93 5.24
CA LEU A 106 14.14 9.16 3.90
C LEU A 106 14.37 7.91 3.06
N ASN A 107 13.36 7.45 2.35
CA ASN A 107 13.48 6.35 1.40
C ASN A 107 12.89 6.68 0.03
N LEU A 108 13.33 5.95 -0.97
CA LEU A 108 12.65 5.77 -2.25
C LEU A 108 11.97 4.40 -2.25
N GLN A 109 10.84 4.31 -2.94
CA GLN A 109 10.11 3.05 -3.06
C GLN A 109 9.55 2.87 -4.47
N VAL A 110 9.55 1.63 -4.92
CA VAL A 110 8.91 1.19 -6.15
C VAL A 110 8.14 -0.09 -5.88
N GLY A 111 7.00 -0.25 -6.50
CA GLY A 111 6.18 -1.46 -6.30
C GLY A 111 5.34 -1.78 -7.52
N ALA A 112 4.91 -3.03 -7.58
CA ALA A 112 4.00 -3.53 -8.60
C ALA A 112 3.00 -4.50 -7.97
N ALA A 113 1.76 -4.47 -8.47
CA ALA A 113 0.75 -5.44 -8.11
C ALA A 113 -0.14 -5.76 -9.31
N THR A 114 -0.68 -6.96 -9.32
CA THR A 114 -1.70 -7.39 -10.28
C THR A 114 -2.96 -7.79 -9.52
N THR A 115 -4.11 -7.45 -10.09
CA THR A 115 -5.43 -7.80 -9.55
C THR A 115 -6.18 -8.60 -10.60
N GLY A 116 -6.75 -9.73 -10.20
CA GLY A 116 -7.58 -10.56 -11.06
C GLY A 116 -8.87 -9.87 -11.51
N ALA A 117 -9.42 -10.33 -12.61
CA ALA A 117 -10.74 -9.89 -13.06
C ALA A 117 -11.83 -10.44 -12.12
N ALA A 118 -12.83 -9.61 -11.79
CA ALA A 118 -14.00 -9.99 -11.00
C ALA A 118 -15.17 -9.03 -11.27
N ASN A 119 -16.41 -9.44 -11.04
CA ASN A 119 -17.60 -8.59 -11.20
C ASN A 119 -17.67 -7.82 -12.51
N ALA A 120 -17.30 -8.45 -13.63
CA ALA A 120 -17.19 -7.85 -14.96
C ALA A 120 -16.09 -6.74 -15.09
N PHE A 121 -15.27 -6.53 -14.09
CA PHE A 121 -14.09 -5.65 -14.19
C PHE A 121 -12.90 -6.44 -14.74
N PRO A 122 -12.13 -5.85 -15.67
CA PRO A 122 -10.94 -6.48 -16.21
C PRO A 122 -9.84 -6.58 -15.15
N SER A 123 -8.92 -7.52 -15.36
CA SER A 123 -7.69 -7.55 -14.57
C SER A 123 -6.88 -6.26 -14.77
N GLN A 124 -6.18 -5.85 -13.72
CA GLN A 124 -5.34 -4.66 -13.79
C GLN A 124 -3.93 -4.94 -13.26
N THR A 125 -2.96 -4.27 -13.84
CA THR A 125 -1.61 -4.15 -13.30
C THR A 125 -1.39 -2.73 -12.81
N ARG A 126 -0.79 -2.61 -11.64
CA ARG A 126 -0.47 -1.34 -11.01
C ARG A 126 1.03 -1.25 -10.78
N LEU A 127 1.60 -0.11 -11.11
CA LEU A 127 2.96 0.28 -10.75
C LEU A 127 2.90 1.48 -9.81
N THR A 128 3.82 1.55 -8.87
CA THR A 128 3.91 2.65 -7.92
C THR A 128 5.38 3.04 -7.77
N ALA A 129 5.68 4.32 -7.82
CA ALA A 129 7.01 4.84 -7.50
C ALA A 129 6.88 6.13 -6.69
N GLY A 130 7.79 6.32 -5.75
CA GLY A 130 7.78 7.50 -4.91
C GLY A 130 8.82 7.46 -3.81
N GLY A 131 8.56 8.19 -2.75
CA GLY A 131 9.42 8.25 -1.58
C GLY A 131 8.64 8.57 -0.32
N GLY A 132 9.29 8.38 0.81
CA GLY A 132 8.71 8.67 2.10
C GLY A 132 9.72 9.24 3.07
N VAL A 133 9.23 10.04 3.99
CA VAL A 133 9.98 10.56 5.13
C VAL A 133 9.32 10.08 6.42
N ALA A 134 10.12 9.71 7.41
CA ALA A 134 9.67 9.35 8.74
C ALA A 134 10.48 10.04 9.80
N VAL A 135 9.87 10.19 10.97
CA VAL A 135 10.55 10.66 12.18
C VAL A 135 10.46 9.55 13.22
N SER A 136 11.60 9.15 13.77
CA SER A 136 11.63 8.20 14.88
C SER A 136 11.46 8.95 16.20
N VAL A 137 10.39 8.63 16.91
CA VAL A 137 10.15 9.17 18.27
C VAL A 137 10.55 8.10 19.27
N PRO A 138 11.72 8.24 19.91
CA PRO A 138 12.16 7.27 20.92
C PRO A 138 11.35 7.48 22.20
N THR A 139 10.63 6.45 22.59
CA THR A 139 9.94 6.37 23.87
C THR A 139 10.41 5.11 24.61
N PRO A 140 10.52 5.10 25.94
CA PRO A 140 10.91 3.90 26.67
C PRO A 140 10.00 2.71 26.36
N GLY A 141 10.57 1.62 25.84
CA GLY A 141 9.85 0.39 25.51
C GLY A 141 9.03 0.40 24.21
N ILE A 142 8.85 1.56 23.58
CA ILE A 142 8.06 1.71 22.36
C ILE A 142 8.84 2.56 21.34
N SER A 143 8.88 2.13 20.09
CA SER A 143 9.36 2.97 18.99
C SER A 143 8.18 3.40 18.14
N ILE A 144 7.94 4.70 18.02
CA ILE A 144 6.88 5.26 17.16
C ILE A 144 7.55 5.94 15.96
N GLU A 145 7.05 5.64 14.77
CA GLU A 145 7.55 6.16 13.50
C GLU A 145 6.39 6.72 12.67
N PRO A 146 5.96 7.96 12.88
CA PRO A 146 5.09 8.65 11.93
C PRO A 146 5.83 8.88 10.62
N TYR A 147 5.09 8.71 9.50
CA TYR A 147 5.64 8.89 8.15
C TYR A 147 4.66 9.56 7.20
N LEU A 148 5.22 10.22 6.19
CA LEU A 148 4.53 10.71 5.01
C LEU A 148 5.17 10.10 3.77
N SER A 149 4.36 9.58 2.86
CA SER A 149 4.81 9.08 1.54
C SER A 149 4.09 9.80 0.42
N LEU A 150 4.84 10.14 -0.63
CA LEU A 150 4.32 10.71 -1.88
C LEU A 150 4.62 9.71 -3.00
N THR A 151 3.62 9.40 -3.80
CA THR A 151 3.74 8.35 -4.84
C THR A 151 3.03 8.77 -6.10
N ASN A 152 3.61 8.41 -7.24
CA ASN A 152 2.91 8.35 -8.51
C ASN A 152 2.53 6.90 -8.80
N ARG A 153 1.33 6.68 -9.37
CA ARG A 153 0.71 5.37 -9.54
C ARG A 153 0.20 5.24 -10.95
N TRP A 154 0.60 4.18 -11.64
CA TRP A 154 0.22 3.90 -13.02
C TRP A 154 -0.64 2.63 -13.06
N TYR A 155 -1.74 2.71 -13.79
CA TYR A 155 -2.73 1.66 -13.91
C TYR A 155 -2.87 1.23 -15.37
N LYS A 156 -2.75 -0.05 -15.61
CA LYS A 156 -3.01 -0.67 -16.91
C LYS A 156 -4.08 -1.73 -16.75
N PHE A 157 -5.18 -1.57 -17.46
CA PHE A 157 -6.29 -2.53 -17.48
C PHE A 157 -6.17 -3.44 -18.69
N SER A 158 -6.52 -4.72 -18.51
CA SER A 158 -6.55 -5.68 -19.63
C SER A 158 -7.66 -5.31 -20.60
N GLY A 159 -7.35 -5.35 -21.90
CA GLY A 159 -8.31 -4.98 -22.95
C GLY A 159 -8.54 -3.47 -23.13
N VAL A 160 -7.86 -2.62 -22.36
CA VAL A 160 -7.92 -1.16 -22.51
C VAL A 160 -6.58 -0.64 -22.97
N SER A 161 -6.58 0.15 -24.05
CA SER A 161 -5.36 0.82 -24.52
C SER A 161 -5.02 2.02 -23.63
N GLY A 162 -3.71 2.21 -23.35
CA GLY A 162 -3.21 3.32 -22.54
C GLY A 162 -2.95 2.94 -21.09
N THR A 163 -2.43 3.91 -20.36
CA THR A 163 -2.09 3.82 -18.93
C THR A 163 -2.61 5.08 -18.26
N THR A 164 -3.32 4.93 -17.16
CA THR A 164 -3.76 6.05 -16.32
C THR A 164 -2.70 6.31 -15.26
N SER A 165 -2.42 7.58 -14.97
CA SER A 165 -1.46 7.96 -13.93
C SER A 165 -2.12 8.90 -12.93
N ASN A 166 -1.96 8.59 -11.65
CA ASN A 166 -2.52 9.35 -10.55
C ASN A 166 -1.45 9.65 -9.51
N PHE A 167 -1.55 10.82 -8.88
CA PHE A 167 -0.75 11.17 -7.72
C PHE A 167 -1.45 10.75 -6.44
N GLY A 168 -0.70 10.20 -5.50
CA GLY A 168 -1.20 9.85 -4.18
C GLY A 168 -0.23 10.23 -3.06
N TRP A 169 -0.80 10.38 -1.87
CA TRP A 169 -0.04 10.56 -0.64
C TRP A 169 -0.59 9.68 0.47
N THR A 170 0.29 9.31 1.38
CA THR A 170 -0.07 8.47 2.53
C THR A 170 0.53 9.07 3.78
N LEU A 171 -0.30 9.29 4.79
CA LEU A 171 0.13 9.62 6.15
C LEU A 171 -0.09 8.40 7.03
N GLY A 172 0.94 7.96 7.73
CA GLY A 172 0.84 6.78 8.59
C GLY A 172 1.75 6.84 9.79
N ALA A 173 1.65 5.81 10.62
CA ALA A 173 2.53 5.60 11.75
C ALA A 173 2.76 4.11 12.00
N ASN A 174 3.99 3.75 12.32
CA ASN A 174 4.38 2.43 12.81
C ASN A 174 4.71 2.54 14.31
N ALA A 175 4.23 1.59 15.11
CA ALA A 175 4.52 1.48 16.53
C ALA A 175 5.06 0.09 16.83
N ASN A 176 6.25 -0.02 17.46
CA ASN A 176 6.93 -1.29 17.69
C ASN A 176 7.17 -1.49 19.18
N PHE A 177 6.84 -2.69 19.66
CA PHE A 177 6.99 -3.17 21.04
C PHE A 177 7.82 -4.47 21.02
N GLY A 178 9.13 -4.32 20.97
CA GLY A 178 10.01 -5.47 20.78
C GLY A 178 9.81 -6.15 19.42
N MET A 179 9.27 -7.37 19.43
CA MET A 179 8.99 -8.13 18.20
C MET A 179 7.60 -7.86 17.63
N LEU A 180 6.69 -7.33 18.41
CA LEU A 180 5.33 -7.02 18.00
C LEU A 180 5.24 -5.56 17.56
N GLY A 181 4.37 -5.27 16.63
CA GLY A 181 4.08 -3.89 16.26
C GLY A 181 2.70 -3.74 15.62
N PHE A 182 2.28 -2.48 15.58
CA PHE A 182 1.05 -2.04 14.95
C PHE A 182 1.36 -0.94 13.96
N HIS A 183 0.50 -0.79 12.97
CA HIS A 183 0.61 0.29 12.00
C HIS A 183 -0.78 0.77 11.59
N VAL A 184 -0.85 2.06 11.30
CA VAL A 184 -2.04 2.72 10.80
C VAL A 184 -1.64 3.65 9.67
N ALA A 185 -2.48 3.80 8.65
CA ALA A 185 -2.26 4.78 7.60
C ALA A 185 -3.58 5.27 7.02
N TYR A 186 -3.56 6.52 6.58
CA TYR A 186 -4.53 7.10 5.67
C TYR A 186 -3.85 7.35 4.34
N ASP A 187 -4.41 6.80 3.29
CA ASP A 187 -3.95 6.94 1.91
C ASP A 187 -4.97 7.73 1.11
N SER A 188 -4.51 8.65 0.29
CA SER A 188 -5.35 9.45 -0.61
C SER A 188 -4.75 9.48 -2.00
N GLU A 189 -5.58 9.31 -3.00
CA GLU A 189 -5.20 9.36 -4.40
C GLU A 189 -6.14 10.26 -5.19
N SER A 190 -5.59 11.12 -6.05
CA SER A 190 -6.34 11.99 -6.93
C SER A 190 -6.89 11.21 -8.11
N ILE A 191 -8.22 11.19 -8.26
CA ILE A 191 -8.91 10.49 -9.35
C ILE A 191 -9.98 11.40 -9.95
N GLY A 192 -9.96 11.61 -11.28
CA GLY A 192 -11.08 12.18 -12.05
C GLY A 192 -11.74 13.44 -11.47
N GLY A 193 -10.99 14.33 -10.79
CA GLY A 193 -11.51 15.55 -10.18
C GLY A 193 -11.96 15.38 -8.72
N GLY A 194 -11.73 14.21 -8.12
CA GLY A 194 -11.96 13.91 -6.71
C GLY A 194 -10.75 13.22 -6.07
N SER A 195 -10.96 12.63 -4.90
CA SER A 195 -9.95 11.79 -4.25
C SER A 195 -10.56 10.50 -3.70
N ALA A 196 -9.90 9.39 -3.95
CA ALA A 196 -10.15 8.14 -3.26
C ALA A 196 -9.32 8.08 -1.99
N GLY A 197 -9.91 7.68 -0.88
CA GLY A 197 -9.24 7.55 0.40
C GLY A 197 -9.35 6.14 0.96
N ILE A 198 -8.31 5.68 1.66
CA ILE A 198 -8.31 4.40 2.37
C ILE A 198 -7.73 4.61 3.76
N ILE A 199 -8.46 4.18 4.77
CA ILE A 199 -7.90 4.00 6.11
C ILE A 199 -7.48 2.55 6.24
N GLY A 200 -6.27 2.30 6.72
CA GLY A 200 -5.79 0.96 7.02
C GLY A 200 -5.20 0.87 8.41
N ILE A 201 -5.37 -0.29 9.01
CA ILE A 201 -4.73 -0.68 10.27
C ILE A 201 -4.12 -2.06 10.11
N GLY A 202 -3.11 -2.36 10.87
CA GLY A 202 -2.53 -3.70 10.86
C GLY A 202 -1.61 -3.96 12.05
N ALA A 203 -1.22 -5.21 12.14
CA ALA A 203 -0.26 -5.68 13.14
C ALA A 203 0.84 -6.48 12.46
N HIS A 204 2.01 -6.53 13.10
CA HIS A 204 3.12 -7.29 12.56
C HIS A 204 3.97 -7.94 13.64
N ILE A 205 4.66 -8.98 13.23
CA ILE A 205 5.71 -9.65 13.99
C ILE A 205 7.02 -9.46 13.24
N ALA A 206 8.00 -8.84 13.89
CA ALA A 206 9.32 -8.60 13.34
C ALA A 206 10.35 -9.56 14.00
N LEU A 207 10.92 -10.42 13.16
CA LEU A 207 11.99 -11.33 13.55
C LEU A 207 13.31 -10.70 13.13
N LYS A 208 14.14 -10.29 14.09
CA LYS A 208 15.50 -9.85 13.79
C LYS A 208 16.29 -11.07 13.34
N ALA A 209 16.71 -11.11 12.09
CA ALA A 209 17.68 -12.10 11.67
C ALA A 209 19.02 -11.78 12.37
N PRO A 210 19.66 -12.73 13.06
CA PRO A 210 21.05 -12.59 13.44
C PRO A 210 21.86 -12.67 12.12
N ILE A 211 22.02 -11.52 11.46
CA ILE A 211 23.01 -11.43 10.38
C ILE A 211 24.33 -11.36 11.12
N GLY A 212 24.99 -12.54 11.21
CA GLY A 212 26.35 -12.61 11.67
C GLY A 212 27.20 -11.69 10.81
N MET A 213 27.84 -10.73 11.46
CA MET A 213 28.99 -10.02 10.92
C MET A 213 30.22 -10.88 11.13
#